data_23c036004359575c4c2c4e3367d703ad
#
_entry.id   23c036004359575c4c2c4e3367d703ad
#
_cell.length_a   1.000
_cell.length_b   1.000
_cell.length_c   1.000
_cell.angle_alpha   90.00
_cell.angle_beta   90.00
_cell.angle_gamma   90.00
#
_symmetry.space_group_name_H-M   'P 1'
#
loop_
_entity.id
_entity.type
_entity.pdbx_description
1 polymer ?
#
loop_
_entity_poly.entity_id
_entity_poly.type
_entity_poly.pdbx_seq_one_letter_code
_entity_poly.pdbx_strand_id
1 'polypeptide(L)'
;IIAIIDEQGFNAIEDNFEMKRMFREMFKGADTSLLYQLKKHYPDIYEKVNIVQIDILSVCFRKNIIKGIKEGLYREDVNIDEYVKFYQILIFNINENTLLEKDSHILEHKALEYHIRAMTTLAGIIELEKHLKNQ
;
A
#
# COMPACT_ATOMS: atom_id res chain seq x y z
N ILE A 1 0.44 -12.54 5.48
CA ILE A 1 1.22 -11.60 4.65
C ILE A 1 2.36 -11.00 5.46
N ILE A 2 2.08 -10.40 6.61
CA ILE A 2 3.11 -9.76 7.45
C ILE A 2 4.18 -10.78 7.86
N ALA A 3 3.78 -11.96 8.32
CA ALA A 3 4.71 -13.02 8.72
C ALA A 3 5.61 -13.47 7.57
N ILE A 4 5.07 -13.60 6.37
CA ILE A 4 5.84 -14.00 5.18
C ILE A 4 6.87 -12.93 4.81
N ILE A 5 6.49 -11.66 4.91
CA ILE A 5 7.39 -10.53 4.62
C ILE A 5 8.50 -10.46 5.67
N ASP A 6 8.18 -10.62 6.93
CA ASP A 6 9.16 -10.60 8.03
C ASP A 6 10.23 -11.69 7.88
N GLU A 7 9.87 -12.84 7.33
CA GLU A 7 10.79 -13.96 7.08
C GLU A 7 11.78 -13.70 5.94
N GLN A 8 11.51 -12.75 5.04
CA GLN A 8 12.33 -12.53 3.85
C GLN A 8 13.55 -11.61 4.08
N GLY A 9 13.61 -10.95 5.23
CA GLY A 9 14.77 -10.09 5.57
C GLY A 9 14.88 -8.81 4.75
N PHE A 10 13.79 -8.34 4.16
CA PHE A 10 13.75 -7.08 3.42
C PHE A 10 13.80 -5.86 4.35
N ASN A 11 14.30 -4.74 3.85
CA ASN A 11 14.14 -3.46 4.53
C ASN A 11 12.71 -2.91 4.34
N ALA A 12 12.37 -1.84 5.05
CA ALA A 12 11.01 -1.28 5.02
C ALA A 12 10.58 -0.82 3.62
N ILE A 13 11.50 -0.35 2.79
CA ILE A 13 11.19 0.08 1.42
C ILE A 13 10.85 -1.13 0.55
N GLU A 14 11.68 -2.16 0.61
CA GLU A 14 11.43 -3.42 -0.10
C GLU A 14 10.12 -4.07 0.35
N ASP A 15 9.83 -4.04 1.65
CA ASP A 15 8.58 -4.55 2.21
C ASP A 15 7.34 -3.89 1.59
N ASN A 16 7.38 -2.58 1.35
CA ASN A 16 6.26 -1.87 0.72
C ASN A 16 5.93 -2.42 -0.67
N PHE A 17 6.96 -2.61 -1.49
CA PHE A 17 6.76 -3.14 -2.84
C PHE A 17 6.33 -4.61 -2.81
N GLU A 18 6.88 -5.38 -1.89
CA GLU A 18 6.51 -6.78 -1.72
C GLU A 18 5.08 -6.94 -1.21
N MET A 19 4.66 -6.14 -0.25
CA MET A 19 3.26 -6.10 0.21
C MET A 19 2.31 -5.79 -0.95
N LYS A 20 2.65 -4.79 -1.75
CA LYS A 20 1.84 -4.43 -2.92
C LYS A 20 1.74 -5.60 -3.91
N ARG A 21 2.86 -6.25 -4.19
CA ARG A 21 2.90 -7.42 -5.07
C ARG A 21 2.02 -8.55 -4.54
N MET A 22 2.12 -8.85 -3.24
CA MET A 22 1.36 -9.92 -2.61
C MET A 22 -0.14 -9.62 -2.59
N PHE A 23 -0.54 -8.39 -2.29
CA PHE A 23 -1.95 -8.00 -2.36
C PHE A 23 -2.49 -8.14 -3.78
N ARG A 24 -1.70 -7.72 -4.77
CA ARG A 24 -2.09 -7.84 -6.17
C ARG A 24 -2.27 -9.31 -6.59
N GLU A 25 -1.36 -10.19 -6.17
CA GLU A 25 -1.46 -11.61 -6.45
C GLU A 25 -2.69 -12.27 -5.78
N MET A 26 -2.98 -11.89 -4.54
CA MET A 26 -4.14 -12.39 -3.80
C MET A 26 -5.46 -12.02 -4.48
N PHE A 27 -5.55 -10.84 -5.06
CA PHE A 27 -6.76 -10.33 -5.72
C PHE A 27 -6.75 -10.48 -7.24
N LYS A 28 -5.68 -11.05 -7.80
CA LYS A 28 -5.57 -11.38 -9.23
C LYS A 28 -6.57 -12.48 -9.56
N GLY A 29 -7.59 -12.16 -10.29
CA GLY A 29 -8.70 -13.08 -10.58
C GLY A 29 -9.89 -12.90 -9.67
N ALA A 30 -9.82 -12.03 -8.65
CA ALA A 30 -11.03 -11.46 -8.08
C ALA A 30 -11.68 -10.66 -9.20
N ASP A 31 -12.76 -11.21 -9.71
CA ASP A 31 -13.50 -10.59 -10.80
C ASP A 31 -13.96 -9.21 -10.34
N THR A 32 -13.47 -8.16 -11.03
CA THR A 32 -13.92 -6.78 -10.79
C THR A 32 -15.44 -6.69 -10.94
N SER A 33 -16.04 -7.58 -11.73
CA SER A 33 -17.48 -7.68 -11.84
C SER A 33 -18.14 -8.16 -10.55
N LEU A 34 -17.49 -9.04 -9.77
CA LEU A 34 -18.01 -9.48 -8.49
C LEU A 34 -18.07 -8.33 -7.48
N LEU A 35 -17.02 -7.54 -7.38
CA LEU A 35 -16.97 -6.35 -6.52
C LEU A 35 -17.99 -5.29 -6.98
N TYR A 36 -18.10 -5.09 -8.28
CA TYR A 36 -19.09 -4.20 -8.88
C TYR A 36 -20.52 -4.66 -8.54
N GLN A 37 -20.82 -5.94 -8.70
CA GLN A 37 -22.13 -6.52 -8.39
C GLN A 37 -22.43 -6.39 -6.89
N LEU A 38 -21.44 -6.63 -6.04
CA LEU A 38 -21.57 -6.49 -4.59
C LEU A 38 -21.92 -5.04 -4.23
N LYS A 39 -21.20 -4.08 -4.78
CA LYS A 39 -21.46 -2.66 -4.56
C LYS A 39 -22.85 -2.25 -5.02
N LYS A 40 -23.28 -2.74 -6.18
CA LYS A 40 -24.57 -2.39 -6.80
C LYS A 40 -25.76 -3.01 -6.06
N HIS A 41 -25.66 -4.28 -5.69
CA HIS A 41 -26.79 -5.04 -5.15
C HIS A 41 -26.76 -5.22 -3.64
N TYR A 42 -25.59 -5.14 -3.02
CA TYR A 42 -25.38 -5.34 -1.59
C TYR A 42 -24.43 -4.27 -1.01
N PRO A 43 -24.84 -2.99 -1.06
CA PRO A 43 -23.95 -1.89 -0.67
C PRO A 43 -23.51 -1.97 0.79
N ASP A 44 -24.36 -2.46 1.69
CA ASP A 44 -23.99 -2.59 3.11
C ASP A 44 -22.90 -3.63 3.33
N ILE A 45 -22.94 -4.74 2.59
CA ILE A 45 -21.93 -5.79 2.64
C ILE A 45 -20.64 -5.27 2.01
N TYR A 46 -20.73 -4.57 0.90
CA TYR A 46 -19.58 -3.94 0.24
C TYR A 46 -18.84 -2.98 1.18
N GLU A 47 -19.59 -2.15 1.90
CA GLU A 47 -19.03 -1.22 2.86
C GLU A 47 -18.29 -1.93 4.00
N LYS A 48 -18.88 -3.00 4.54
CA LYS A 48 -18.24 -3.81 5.59
C LYS A 48 -16.95 -4.46 5.11
N VAL A 49 -16.93 -4.98 3.90
CA VAL A 49 -15.72 -5.57 3.29
C VAL A 49 -14.65 -4.51 3.15
N ASN A 50 -14.99 -3.32 2.68
CA ASN A 50 -14.04 -2.20 2.56
C ASN A 50 -13.45 -1.79 3.90
N ILE A 51 -14.28 -1.69 4.95
CA ILE A 51 -13.80 -1.34 6.30
C ILE A 51 -12.78 -2.36 6.79
N VAL A 52 -13.05 -3.65 6.64
CA VAL A 52 -12.12 -4.71 7.03
C VAL A 52 -10.80 -4.62 6.25
N GLN A 53 -10.86 -4.38 4.94
CA GLN A 53 -9.66 -4.21 4.12
C GLN A 53 -8.83 -3.00 4.56
N ILE A 54 -9.49 -1.89 4.83
CA ILE A 54 -8.84 -0.66 5.31
C ILE A 54 -8.13 -0.92 6.65
N ASP A 55 -8.77 -1.62 7.57
CA ASP A 55 -8.18 -1.94 8.87
C ASP A 55 -6.95 -2.83 8.75
N ILE A 56 -7.00 -3.86 7.90
CA ILE A 56 -5.86 -4.74 7.64
C ILE A 56 -4.70 -3.96 7.03
N LEU A 57 -4.96 -3.14 6.01
CA LEU A 57 -3.96 -2.31 5.37
C LEU A 57 -3.34 -1.31 6.35
N SER A 58 -4.17 -0.73 7.23
CA SER A 58 -3.72 0.20 8.27
C SER A 58 -2.67 -0.46 9.19
N VAL A 59 -2.91 -1.69 9.63
CA VAL A 59 -1.97 -2.43 10.47
C VAL A 59 -0.65 -2.68 9.72
N CYS A 60 -0.73 -3.09 8.47
CA CYS A 60 0.46 -3.36 7.64
C CYS A 60 1.29 -2.10 7.42
N PHE A 61 0.66 -0.99 7.08
CA PHE A 61 1.36 0.27 6.82
C PHE A 61 1.96 0.86 8.09
N ARG A 62 1.26 0.77 9.20
CA ARG A 62 1.76 1.21 10.50
C ARG A 62 3.05 0.46 10.89
N LYS A 63 3.04 -0.84 10.77
CA LYS A 63 4.23 -1.68 11.04
C LYS A 63 5.39 -1.33 10.13
N ASN A 64 5.11 -1.10 8.87
CA ASN A 64 6.11 -0.72 7.89
C ASN A 64 6.78 0.62 8.24
N ILE A 65 5.99 1.62 8.61
CA ILE A 65 6.53 2.93 8.98
C ILE A 65 7.40 2.82 10.24
N ILE A 66 6.93 2.09 11.26
CA ILE A 66 7.71 1.85 12.48
C ILE A 66 9.05 1.19 12.14
N LYS A 67 9.03 0.17 11.31
CA LYS A 67 10.23 -0.55 10.86
C LYS A 67 11.19 0.41 10.13
N GLY A 68 10.68 1.20 9.20
CA GLY A 68 11.49 2.13 8.42
C GLY A 68 12.13 3.22 9.27
N ILE A 69 11.46 3.70 10.32
CA ILE A 69 12.02 4.64 11.28
C ILE A 69 13.17 3.98 12.05
N LYS A 70 12.98 2.76 12.53
CA LYS A 70 14.02 1.99 13.23
C LYS A 70 15.25 1.73 12.37
N GLU A 71 15.05 1.48 11.09
CA GLU A 71 16.11 1.23 10.12
C GLU A 71 16.81 2.52 9.65
N GLY A 72 16.30 3.68 10.03
CA GLY A 72 16.82 4.98 9.58
C GLY A 72 16.47 5.33 8.14
N LEU A 73 15.54 4.62 7.53
CA LEU A 73 15.09 4.85 6.15
C LEU A 73 13.96 5.86 6.08
N TYR A 74 13.15 5.98 7.14
CA TYR A 74 12.09 6.98 7.27
C TYR A 74 12.44 7.96 8.40
N ARG A 75 12.00 9.21 8.24
CA ARG A 75 12.29 10.27 9.21
C ARG A 75 11.55 10.04 10.52
N GLU A 76 12.18 10.39 11.62
CA GLU A 76 11.61 10.27 12.97
C GLU A 76 10.43 11.24 13.20
N ASP A 77 10.33 12.30 12.41
CA ASP A 77 9.25 13.29 12.53
C ASP A 77 7.97 12.88 11.80
N VAL A 78 7.96 11.71 11.15
CA VAL A 78 6.76 11.19 10.48
C VAL A 78 5.69 10.86 11.51
N ASN A 79 4.54 11.49 11.41
CA ASN A 79 3.37 11.12 12.19
C ASN A 79 2.73 9.88 11.55
N ILE A 80 2.85 8.74 12.24
CA ILE A 80 2.45 7.45 11.68
C ILE A 80 0.98 7.42 11.32
N ASP A 81 0.11 7.89 12.20
CA ASP A 81 -1.35 7.86 11.99
C ASP A 81 -1.77 8.71 10.79
N GLU A 82 -1.19 9.91 10.66
CA GLU A 82 -1.48 10.81 9.55
C GLU A 82 -1.02 10.24 8.21
N TYR A 83 0.21 9.72 8.16
CA TYR A 83 0.77 9.19 6.91
C TYR A 83 0.06 7.92 6.45
N VAL A 84 -0.32 7.06 7.38
CA VAL A 84 -1.16 5.88 7.07
C VAL A 84 -2.49 6.36 6.47
N LYS A 85 -3.12 7.34 7.09
CA LYS A 85 -4.40 7.88 6.63
C LYS A 85 -4.30 8.57 5.26
N PHE A 86 -3.27 9.36 5.03
CA PHE A 86 -3.03 9.99 3.71
C PHE A 86 -2.93 8.95 2.61
N TYR A 87 -2.16 7.90 2.85
CA TYR A 87 -1.99 6.84 1.86
C TYR A 87 -3.28 6.07 1.61
N GLN A 88 -4.04 5.77 2.65
CA GLN A 88 -5.35 5.12 2.52
C GLN A 88 -6.31 5.97 1.68
N ILE A 89 -6.39 7.26 1.94
CA ILE A 89 -7.24 8.19 1.17
C ILE A 89 -6.81 8.21 -0.29
N LEU A 90 -5.51 8.26 -0.55
CA LEU A 90 -4.96 8.29 -1.90
C LEU A 90 -5.34 7.02 -2.67
N ILE A 91 -5.11 5.84 -2.10
CA ILE A 91 -5.44 4.56 -2.72
C ILE A 91 -6.94 4.41 -2.93
N PHE A 92 -7.75 4.78 -1.95
CA PHE A 92 -9.20 4.73 -2.06
C PHE A 92 -9.69 5.58 -3.23
N ASN A 93 -9.22 6.82 -3.35
CA ASN A 93 -9.62 7.71 -4.43
C ASN A 93 -9.16 7.21 -5.81
N ILE A 94 -7.98 6.62 -5.91
CA ILE A 94 -7.51 6.03 -7.16
C ILE A 94 -8.47 4.91 -7.58
N ASN A 95 -8.85 4.02 -6.68
CA ASN A 95 -9.73 2.90 -7.00
C ASN A 95 -11.15 3.34 -7.35
N GLU A 96 -11.68 4.36 -6.66
CA GLU A 96 -13.04 4.85 -6.91
C GLU A 96 -13.17 5.66 -8.21
N ASN A 97 -12.11 6.32 -8.65
CA ASN A 97 -12.16 7.27 -9.77
C ASN A 97 -11.47 6.78 -11.06
N THR A 98 -10.92 5.56 -11.05
CA THR A 98 -10.26 5.00 -12.22
C THR A 98 -11.11 3.90 -12.85
N LEU A 99 -11.51 4.10 -14.11
CA LEU A 99 -12.41 3.19 -14.82
C LEU A 99 -11.73 1.90 -15.28
N LEU A 100 -10.44 1.97 -15.60
CA LEU A 100 -9.67 0.83 -16.11
C LEU A 100 -8.70 0.33 -15.06
N GLU A 101 -8.72 -0.96 -14.79
CA GLU A 101 -7.83 -1.61 -13.83
C GLU A 101 -6.35 -1.35 -14.14
N LYS A 102 -5.98 -1.35 -15.43
CA LYS A 102 -4.61 -1.04 -15.87
C LYS A 102 -4.15 0.34 -15.40
N ASP A 103 -4.99 1.36 -15.58
CA ASP A 103 -4.66 2.73 -15.18
C ASP A 103 -4.61 2.87 -13.66
N SER A 104 -5.49 2.17 -12.96
CA SER A 104 -5.50 2.07 -11.50
C SER A 104 -4.15 1.53 -10.97
N HIS A 105 -3.63 0.45 -11.56
CA HIS A 105 -2.34 -0.14 -11.16
C HIS A 105 -1.17 0.81 -11.38
N ILE A 106 -1.16 1.54 -12.49
CA ILE A 106 -0.12 2.53 -12.78
C ILE A 106 -0.14 3.65 -11.73
N LEU A 107 -1.33 4.18 -11.41
CA LEU A 107 -1.49 5.23 -10.42
C LEU A 107 -1.16 4.75 -9.00
N GLU A 108 -1.55 3.52 -8.65
CA GLU A 108 -1.20 2.94 -7.34
C GLU A 108 0.31 2.78 -7.18
N HIS A 109 1.01 2.39 -8.24
CA HIS A 109 2.47 2.28 -8.21
C HIS A 109 3.12 3.65 -7.98
N LYS A 110 2.63 4.68 -8.66
CA LYS A 110 3.10 6.05 -8.48
C LYS A 110 2.73 6.62 -7.11
N ALA A 111 1.56 6.26 -6.59
CA ALA A 111 1.14 6.64 -5.26
C ALA A 111 2.03 6.03 -4.17
N LEU A 112 2.46 4.79 -4.35
CA LEU A 112 3.38 4.13 -3.42
C LEU A 112 4.74 4.83 -3.42
N GLU A 113 5.28 5.13 -4.58
CA GLU A 113 6.52 5.90 -4.72
C GLU A 113 6.39 7.27 -4.03
N TYR A 114 5.30 7.98 -4.29
CA TYR A 114 5.00 9.27 -3.67
C TYR A 114 4.95 9.16 -2.14
N HIS A 115 4.27 8.16 -1.62
CA HIS A 115 4.15 7.88 -0.20
C HIS A 115 5.53 7.63 0.45
N ILE A 116 6.33 6.78 -0.16
CA ILE A 116 7.67 6.47 0.35
C ILE A 116 8.55 7.72 0.34
N ARG A 117 8.56 8.47 -0.76
CA ARG A 117 9.36 9.72 -0.87
C ARG A 117 8.96 10.75 0.17
N ALA A 118 7.68 10.79 0.55
CA ALA A 118 7.19 11.71 1.57
C ALA A 118 7.77 11.42 2.98
N MET A 119 8.24 10.20 3.22
CA MET A 119 8.72 9.76 4.53
C MET A 119 10.24 9.60 4.63
N THR A 120 10.93 9.47 3.50
CA THR A 120 12.33 9.02 3.48
C THR A 120 13.32 10.01 4.05
N THR A 121 14.36 9.46 4.71
CA THR A 121 15.64 10.09 4.95
C THR A 121 16.48 10.04 3.67
N LEU A 122 17.68 10.62 3.69
CA LEU A 122 18.63 10.48 2.58
C LEU A 122 18.97 9.00 2.31
N ALA A 123 19.20 8.23 3.37
CA ALA A 123 19.44 6.78 3.24
C ALA A 123 18.23 6.07 2.60
N GLY A 124 17.02 6.45 2.98
CA GLY A 124 15.80 5.91 2.40
C GLY A 124 15.63 6.23 0.93
N ILE A 125 15.97 7.43 0.51
CA ILE A 125 15.95 7.82 -0.92
C ILE A 125 16.89 6.95 -1.73
N ILE A 126 18.09 6.71 -1.23
CA ILE A 126 19.10 5.87 -1.90
C ILE A 126 18.55 4.46 -2.10
N GLU A 127 17.96 3.87 -1.08
CA GLU A 127 17.35 2.53 -1.17
C GLU A 127 16.16 2.50 -2.14
N LEU A 128 15.33 3.52 -2.12
CA LEU A 128 14.20 3.63 -3.05
C LEU A 128 14.68 3.70 -4.50
N GLU A 129 15.63 4.56 -4.80
CA GLU A 129 16.18 4.71 -6.15
C GLU A 129 16.82 3.42 -6.66
N LYS A 130 17.53 2.73 -5.77
CA LYS A 130 18.13 1.42 -6.07
C LYS A 130 17.04 0.40 -6.44
N HIS A 131 15.94 0.36 -5.68
CA HIS A 131 14.82 -0.53 -5.94
C HIS A 131 14.14 -0.20 -7.28
N LEU A 132 13.88 1.08 -7.56
CA LEU A 132 13.24 1.52 -8.78
C LEU A 132 14.06 1.22 -10.04
N LYS A 133 15.38 1.25 -9.96
CA LYS A 133 16.27 0.91 -11.07
C LYS A 133 16.27 -0.57 -11.41
N ASN A 134 15.96 -1.43 -10.45
CA ASN A 134 15.97 -2.88 -10.62
C ASN A 134 14.61 -3.47 -11.04
N GLN A 135 13.65 -2.61 -11.31
CA GLN A 135 12.32 -3.03 -11.81
C GLN A 135 12.29 -3.21 -13.31
#